data_16aae0c8479a8943592dd507324a8f63
#
_entry.id   16aae0c8479a8943592dd507324a8f63
#
_cell.length_a   1.000
_cell.length_b   1.000
_cell.length_c   1.000
_cell.angle_alpha   90.00
_cell.angle_beta   90.00
_cell.angle_gamma   90.00
#
_symmetry.space_group_name_H-M   'P 1'
#
loop_
_entity.id
_entity.type
_entity.pdbx_description
1 polymer ?
#
loop_
_entity_poly.entity_id
_entity_poly.type
_entity_poly.pdbx_seq_one_letter_code
_entity_poly.pdbx_strand_id
1 'polypeptide(L)'
;MDPTASNYNSEATLDNGECNYALITGCTDSSAINYLATATINNDSCEYLSLNINFKHYVDGLELVVNEMIYTNPSNENYSIQTLRYLISDINLHSNNGDKTLLDEVHFIDISIDSTLTINIPQIDYQNYSSISFTMGLDSIKNITNLFLNENFFPSFVWPEFLGGGYHYMQLEGDFNTVFNGYTTHTGATNGVDFSFNKTFPIADITNININMEITNWYKNPETLNLTSDGIMGNIDKQVILQANGIEDVFSAN
;
A
#
# COMPACT_ATOMS: atom_id res chain seq x y z
N MET A 1 -53.58 -2.60 -4.92
CA MET A 1 -53.78 -1.42 -4.04
C MET A 1 -52.54 -1.25 -3.18
N ASP A 2 -51.74 -0.25 -3.46
CA ASP A 2 -50.49 0.06 -2.73
C ASP A 2 -50.60 1.48 -2.13
N PRO A 3 -50.53 1.65 -0.80
CA PRO A 3 -50.65 2.96 -0.14
C PRO A 3 -49.53 3.94 -0.55
N THR A 4 -48.42 3.46 -1.12
CA THR A 4 -47.30 4.30 -1.56
C THR A 4 -47.50 4.85 -2.98
N ALA A 5 -48.46 4.33 -3.74
CA ALA A 5 -48.76 4.79 -5.08
C ALA A 5 -49.44 6.17 -5.06
N SER A 6 -49.01 7.04 -5.99
CA SER A 6 -49.58 8.41 -6.13
C SER A 6 -51.06 8.43 -6.47
N ASN A 7 -51.56 7.36 -7.06
CA ASN A 7 -52.96 7.17 -7.42
C ASN A 7 -53.72 6.25 -6.43
N TYR A 8 -53.18 6.06 -5.21
CA TYR A 8 -53.82 5.26 -4.17
C TYR A 8 -55.18 5.87 -3.78
N ASN A 9 -56.22 5.00 -3.77
CA ASN A 9 -57.53 5.35 -3.26
C ASN A 9 -57.89 4.40 -2.12
N SER A 10 -57.99 4.93 -0.88
CA SER A 10 -58.35 4.16 0.32
C SER A 10 -59.78 3.60 0.31
N GLU A 11 -60.65 4.12 -0.55
CA GLU A 11 -62.06 3.69 -0.68
C GLU A 11 -62.22 2.62 -1.77
N ALA A 12 -61.18 2.31 -2.53
CA ALA A 12 -61.23 1.30 -3.57
C ALA A 12 -61.45 -0.09 -2.95
N THR A 13 -62.41 -0.82 -3.49
CA THR A 13 -62.72 -2.21 -3.09
C THR A 13 -62.11 -3.24 -4.02
N LEU A 14 -61.58 -2.82 -5.16
CA LEU A 14 -60.97 -3.68 -6.15
C LEU A 14 -59.64 -3.06 -6.64
N ASP A 15 -58.59 -3.85 -6.71
CA ASP A 15 -57.32 -3.45 -7.32
C ASP A 15 -57.38 -3.62 -8.85
N ASN A 16 -57.15 -2.53 -9.59
CA ASN A 16 -57.05 -2.56 -11.04
C ASN A 16 -55.66 -2.88 -11.56
N GLY A 17 -54.68 -3.08 -10.66
CA GLY A 17 -53.28 -3.36 -11.00
C GLY A 17 -52.48 -2.15 -11.55
N GLU A 18 -53.07 -0.93 -11.57
CA GLU A 18 -52.46 0.28 -12.15
C GLU A 18 -51.97 1.23 -11.04
N CYS A 19 -50.93 0.81 -10.31
CA CYS A 19 -50.27 1.69 -9.35
C CYS A 19 -49.29 2.63 -10.06
N ASN A 20 -49.45 3.94 -9.85
CA ASN A 20 -48.53 4.96 -10.32
C ASN A 20 -47.64 5.40 -9.19
N TYR A 21 -46.33 5.38 -9.42
CA TYR A 21 -45.35 5.85 -8.44
C TYR A 21 -44.71 7.15 -8.90
N ALA A 22 -44.33 7.99 -7.96
CA ALA A 22 -43.56 9.17 -8.28
C ALA A 22 -42.21 8.77 -8.91
N LEU A 23 -41.89 9.36 -10.05
CA LEU A 23 -40.60 9.22 -10.67
C LEU A 23 -39.62 10.14 -9.92
N ILE A 24 -38.76 9.56 -9.12
CA ILE A 24 -37.72 10.27 -8.39
C ILE A 24 -36.40 10.07 -9.13
N THR A 25 -35.84 11.15 -9.64
CA THR A 25 -34.56 11.15 -10.33
C THR A 25 -33.41 11.38 -9.34
N GLY A 26 -32.35 10.62 -9.47
CA GLY A 26 -31.17 10.73 -8.62
C GLY A 26 -30.17 9.61 -8.92
N CYS A 27 -29.06 9.58 -8.19
CA CYS A 27 -28.13 8.45 -8.28
C CYS A 27 -28.75 7.19 -7.67
N THR A 28 -28.82 6.11 -8.45
CA THR A 28 -29.37 4.80 -8.04
C THR A 28 -28.29 3.79 -7.69
N ASP A 29 -27.01 4.17 -7.77
CA ASP A 29 -25.88 3.30 -7.42
C ASP A 29 -25.55 3.44 -5.93
N SER A 30 -25.71 2.34 -5.19
CA SER A 30 -25.46 2.30 -3.73
C SER A 30 -23.98 2.47 -3.35
N SER A 31 -23.07 2.36 -4.30
CA SER A 31 -21.62 2.60 -4.08
C SER A 31 -21.25 4.09 -4.20
N ALA A 32 -22.15 4.94 -4.69
CA ALA A 32 -21.93 6.37 -4.84
C ALA A 32 -22.13 7.15 -3.52
N ILE A 33 -21.37 8.24 -3.34
CA ILE A 33 -21.46 9.14 -2.19
C ILE A 33 -22.85 9.77 -2.08
N ASN A 34 -23.45 10.11 -3.23
CA ASN A 34 -24.74 10.78 -3.34
C ASN A 34 -25.88 9.81 -3.69
N TYR A 35 -25.73 8.52 -3.35
CA TYR A 35 -26.79 7.53 -3.52
C TYR A 35 -28.11 8.00 -2.90
N LEU A 36 -29.17 7.94 -3.68
CA LEU A 36 -30.52 8.24 -3.26
C LEU A 36 -31.39 6.99 -3.28
N ALA A 37 -31.58 6.35 -2.13
CA ALA A 37 -32.31 5.07 -2.00
C ALA A 37 -33.77 5.13 -2.52
N THR A 38 -34.36 6.34 -2.60
CA THR A 38 -35.71 6.57 -3.12
C THR A 38 -35.74 6.84 -4.62
N ALA A 39 -34.59 7.02 -5.28
CA ALA A 39 -34.53 7.24 -6.72
C ALA A 39 -35.03 6.02 -7.47
N THR A 40 -35.90 6.26 -8.45
CA THR A 40 -36.45 5.24 -9.37
C THR A 40 -35.91 5.39 -10.79
N ILE A 41 -35.24 6.52 -11.08
CA ILE A 41 -34.58 6.81 -12.35
C ILE A 41 -33.17 7.33 -12.07
N ASN A 42 -32.17 6.67 -12.62
CA ASN A 42 -30.81 7.19 -12.61
C ASN A 42 -30.74 8.42 -13.52
N ASN A 43 -30.17 9.50 -13.02
CA ASN A 43 -29.97 10.75 -13.75
C ASN A 43 -28.50 10.97 -14.14
N ASP A 44 -27.66 9.93 -14.03
CA ASP A 44 -26.22 9.94 -14.32
C ASP A 44 -25.41 10.97 -13.50
N SER A 45 -25.92 11.34 -12.32
CA SER A 45 -25.24 12.26 -11.40
C SER A 45 -24.49 11.56 -10.27
N CYS A 46 -24.22 10.26 -10.39
CA CYS A 46 -23.51 9.53 -9.35
C CYS A 46 -22.10 10.08 -9.17
N GLU A 47 -21.75 10.37 -7.92
CA GLU A 47 -20.42 10.80 -7.49
C GLU A 47 -19.75 9.68 -6.69
N TYR A 48 -18.47 9.42 -6.97
CA TYR A 48 -17.74 8.33 -6.32
C TYR A 48 -16.58 8.87 -5.50
N LEU A 49 -16.21 8.13 -4.47
CA LEU A 49 -15.03 8.42 -3.67
C LEU A 49 -13.79 8.07 -4.49
N SER A 50 -12.83 8.99 -4.57
CA SER A 50 -11.50 8.74 -5.11
C SER A 50 -10.47 8.74 -4.00
N LEU A 51 -9.43 7.93 -4.15
CA LEU A 51 -8.37 7.77 -3.17
C LEU A 51 -7.01 7.94 -3.83
N ASN A 52 -6.12 8.69 -3.17
CA ASN A 52 -4.70 8.70 -3.46
C ASN A 52 -3.92 8.09 -2.30
N ILE A 53 -3.01 7.16 -2.59
CA ILE A 53 -2.03 6.65 -1.64
C ILE A 53 -0.68 7.18 -2.07
N ASN A 54 0.00 7.90 -1.19
CA ASN A 54 1.32 8.48 -1.48
C ASN A 54 2.37 7.79 -0.63
N PHE A 55 3.48 7.40 -1.24
CA PHE A 55 4.64 6.81 -0.57
C PHE A 55 5.68 7.90 -0.36
N LYS A 56 5.96 8.21 0.91
CA LYS A 56 6.90 9.24 1.32
C LYS A 56 8.06 8.64 2.10
N HIS A 57 9.24 9.22 1.93
CA HIS A 57 10.48 8.69 2.47
C HIS A 57 11.18 9.74 3.30
N TYR A 58 11.60 9.35 4.50
CA TYR A 58 12.22 10.24 5.48
C TYR A 58 13.49 9.59 6.05
N VAL A 59 14.41 10.44 6.48
CA VAL A 59 15.60 10.08 7.26
C VAL A 59 15.66 11.01 8.45
N ASP A 60 15.56 10.46 9.66
CA ASP A 60 15.49 11.19 10.92
C ASP A 60 14.42 12.29 10.93
N GLY A 61 13.25 11.98 10.35
CA GLY A 61 12.09 12.87 10.27
C GLY A 61 12.17 13.97 9.22
N LEU A 62 13.24 14.02 8.43
CA LEU A 62 13.41 14.94 7.31
C LEU A 62 13.17 14.21 5.98
N GLU A 63 12.61 14.92 5.00
CA GLU A 63 12.39 14.36 3.67
C GLU A 63 13.71 13.86 3.06
N LEU A 64 13.65 12.70 2.40
CA LEU A 64 14.83 12.06 1.80
C LEU A 64 15.51 12.94 0.77
N VAL A 65 16.82 13.12 0.93
CA VAL A 65 17.73 13.69 -0.06
C VAL A 65 18.65 12.58 -0.58
N VAL A 66 18.64 12.34 -1.88
CA VAL A 66 19.43 11.29 -2.51
C VAL A 66 20.81 11.77 -2.95
N ASN A 67 21.78 10.85 -3.04
CA ASN A 67 23.14 11.06 -3.54
C ASN A 67 24.02 12.03 -2.70
N GLU A 68 23.60 12.39 -1.50
CA GLU A 68 24.37 13.21 -0.59
C GLU A 68 24.74 12.46 0.69
N MET A 69 26.02 12.50 1.10
CA MET A 69 26.52 11.85 2.32
C MET A 69 26.28 12.76 3.54
N ILE A 70 25.02 12.95 3.88
CA ILE A 70 24.56 13.88 4.93
C ILE A 70 23.94 13.19 6.12
N TYR A 71 23.70 11.89 6.04
CA TYR A 71 23.05 11.12 7.09
C TYR A 71 24.08 10.47 8.02
N THR A 72 23.67 10.21 9.26
CA THR A 72 24.47 9.49 10.23
C THR A 72 23.59 8.41 10.88
N ASN A 73 24.02 7.15 10.78
CA ASN A 73 23.26 6.04 11.36
C ASN A 73 23.53 5.90 12.88
N PRO A 74 22.79 5.05 13.61
CA PRO A 74 22.98 4.85 15.06
C PRO A 74 24.38 4.37 15.46
N SER A 75 25.12 3.77 14.54
CA SER A 75 26.52 3.36 14.74
C SER A 75 27.53 4.48 14.51
N ASN A 76 27.07 5.72 14.31
CA ASN A 76 27.88 6.90 14.03
C ASN A 76 28.67 6.80 12.72
N GLU A 77 28.11 6.12 11.71
CA GLU A 77 28.65 6.06 10.36
C GLU A 77 27.90 7.08 9.50
N ASN A 78 28.65 7.91 8.75
CA ASN A 78 28.05 8.78 7.76
C ASN A 78 27.62 7.96 6.54
N TYR A 79 26.45 8.24 5.96
CA TYR A 79 26.00 7.51 4.78
C TYR A 79 25.18 8.39 3.83
N SER A 80 25.10 7.93 2.59
CA SER A 80 24.20 8.44 1.56
C SER A 80 23.20 7.37 1.16
N ILE A 81 22.11 7.79 0.57
CA ILE A 81 21.12 6.92 -0.07
C ILE A 81 21.13 7.27 -1.55
N GLN A 82 21.35 6.27 -2.40
CA GLN A 82 21.39 6.41 -3.86
C GLN A 82 20.23 5.70 -4.53
N THR A 83 19.88 4.52 -4.00
CA THR A 83 18.77 3.69 -4.48
C THR A 83 17.89 3.31 -3.32
N LEU A 84 16.60 3.46 -3.49
CA LEU A 84 15.60 2.82 -2.66
C LEU A 84 14.48 2.34 -3.57
N ARG A 85 14.34 1.03 -3.64
CA ARG A 85 13.27 0.34 -4.35
C ARG A 85 12.69 -0.75 -3.47
N TYR A 86 11.38 -0.95 -3.51
CA TYR A 86 10.75 -2.00 -2.72
C TYR A 86 9.40 -2.40 -3.30
N LEU A 87 8.97 -3.59 -2.91
CA LEU A 87 7.64 -4.11 -3.20
C LEU A 87 6.77 -4.03 -1.95
N ILE A 88 5.54 -3.63 -2.15
CA ILE A 88 4.47 -3.88 -1.20
C ILE A 88 3.37 -4.65 -1.91
N SER A 89 2.69 -5.51 -1.20
CA SER A 89 1.60 -6.31 -1.76
C SER A 89 0.39 -6.31 -0.85
N ASP A 90 -0.75 -6.76 -1.38
CA ASP A 90 -1.99 -6.86 -0.64
C ASP A 90 -2.40 -5.55 0.04
N ILE A 91 -2.37 -4.44 -0.70
CA ILE A 91 -2.83 -3.16 -0.18
C ILE A 91 -4.35 -3.21 -0.05
N ASN A 92 -4.85 -3.12 1.18
CA ASN A 92 -6.26 -3.25 1.47
C ASN A 92 -6.77 -2.15 2.37
N LEU A 93 -7.99 -1.71 2.11
CA LEU A 93 -8.79 -0.95 3.07
C LEU A 93 -9.65 -1.89 3.91
N HIS A 94 -9.83 -1.54 5.16
CA HIS A 94 -10.69 -2.26 6.09
C HIS A 94 -11.79 -1.32 6.58
N SER A 95 -13.03 -1.75 6.44
CA SER A 95 -14.18 -1.02 6.92
C SER A 95 -14.53 -1.38 8.38
N ASN A 96 -15.30 -0.51 9.03
CA ASN A 96 -15.75 -0.72 10.41
C ASN A 96 -16.65 -1.95 10.60
N ASN A 97 -17.29 -2.43 9.53
CA ASN A 97 -18.13 -3.64 9.54
C ASN A 97 -17.34 -4.93 9.33
N GLY A 98 -16.01 -4.82 9.10
CA GLY A 98 -15.12 -5.97 8.90
C GLY A 98 -14.87 -6.35 7.44
N ASP A 99 -15.46 -5.64 6.49
CA ASP A 99 -15.19 -5.87 5.07
C ASP A 99 -13.79 -5.39 4.69
N LYS A 100 -13.22 -6.05 3.68
CA LYS A 100 -11.88 -5.80 3.18
C LYS A 100 -11.94 -5.54 1.67
N THR A 101 -11.41 -4.42 1.25
CA THR A 101 -11.34 -4.01 -0.16
C THR A 101 -9.88 -4.02 -0.61
N LEU A 102 -9.54 -4.91 -1.54
CA LEU A 102 -8.22 -4.95 -2.17
C LEU A 102 -8.09 -3.77 -3.13
N LEU A 103 -7.05 -2.97 -2.94
CA LEU A 103 -6.74 -1.80 -3.77
C LEU A 103 -5.68 -2.11 -4.82
N ASP A 104 -4.63 -2.81 -4.41
CA ASP A 104 -3.54 -3.23 -5.29
C ASP A 104 -2.97 -4.57 -4.80
N GLU A 105 -2.70 -5.47 -5.74
CA GLU A 105 -2.17 -6.79 -5.44
C GLU A 105 -0.66 -6.78 -5.23
N VAL A 106 0.07 -6.02 -6.05
CA VAL A 106 1.52 -5.82 -5.96
C VAL A 106 1.90 -4.45 -6.53
N HIS A 107 2.50 -3.61 -5.72
CA HIS A 107 2.97 -2.29 -6.09
C HIS A 107 4.48 -2.16 -5.93
N PHE A 108 5.14 -1.71 -6.99
CA PHE A 108 6.57 -1.45 -7.01
C PHE A 108 6.82 0.03 -6.77
N ILE A 109 7.68 0.35 -5.81
CA ILE A 109 8.13 1.70 -5.49
C ILE A 109 9.60 1.85 -5.86
N ASP A 110 9.93 2.87 -6.64
CA ASP A 110 11.28 3.31 -6.96
C ASP A 110 11.36 4.84 -6.79
N ILE A 111 12.16 5.32 -5.85
CA ILE A 111 12.29 6.75 -5.57
C ILE A 111 12.79 7.60 -6.74
N SER A 112 13.35 6.96 -7.77
CA SER A 112 13.77 7.63 -9.01
C SER A 112 12.65 7.77 -10.04
N ILE A 113 11.47 7.18 -9.79
CA ILE A 113 10.34 7.14 -10.73
C ILE A 113 9.07 7.66 -10.04
N ASP A 114 8.78 8.94 -10.23
CA ASP A 114 7.66 9.64 -9.57
C ASP A 114 6.31 8.92 -9.68
N SER A 115 6.03 8.29 -10.83
CA SER A 115 4.77 7.60 -11.04
C SER A 115 4.57 6.37 -10.16
N THR A 116 5.64 5.84 -9.53
CA THR A 116 5.57 4.73 -8.59
C THR A 116 5.30 5.18 -7.15
N LEU A 117 5.42 6.48 -6.88
CA LEU A 117 5.25 7.06 -5.56
C LEU A 117 3.80 7.37 -5.21
N THR A 118 2.86 7.10 -6.11
CA THR A 118 1.44 7.35 -5.87
C THR A 118 0.58 6.31 -6.56
N ILE A 119 -0.39 5.74 -5.82
CA ILE A 119 -1.49 4.97 -6.38
C ILE A 119 -2.70 5.88 -6.42
N ASN A 120 -3.28 6.05 -7.60
CA ASN A 120 -4.54 6.77 -7.79
C ASN A 120 -5.66 5.78 -8.08
N ILE A 121 -6.68 5.75 -7.23
CA ILE A 121 -7.87 4.93 -7.39
C ILE A 121 -9.05 5.87 -7.61
N PRO A 122 -9.52 6.00 -8.86
CA PRO A 122 -10.50 7.01 -9.23
C PRO A 122 -11.88 6.74 -8.67
N GLN A 123 -12.15 5.49 -8.28
CA GLN A 123 -13.46 5.09 -7.76
C GLN A 123 -13.32 3.94 -6.79
N ILE A 124 -13.80 4.13 -5.56
CA ILE A 124 -14.00 3.08 -4.56
C ILE A 124 -15.42 3.16 -4.03
N ASP A 125 -15.93 2.04 -3.53
CA ASP A 125 -17.23 1.97 -2.90
C ASP A 125 -17.27 2.87 -1.66
N TYR A 126 -18.33 3.64 -1.51
CA TYR A 126 -18.51 4.48 -0.33
C TYR A 126 -18.83 3.63 0.90
N GLN A 127 -17.84 3.50 1.77
CA GLN A 127 -17.95 2.77 3.04
C GLN A 127 -17.21 3.52 4.14
N ASN A 128 -17.50 3.15 5.40
CA ASN A 128 -16.78 3.69 6.56
C ASN A 128 -15.48 2.91 6.77
N TYR A 129 -14.46 3.23 6.00
CA TYR A 129 -13.12 2.67 6.17
C TYR A 129 -12.44 3.25 7.42
N SER A 130 -11.71 2.42 8.13
CA SER A 130 -11.02 2.78 9.39
C SER A 130 -9.53 2.54 9.37
N SER A 131 -9.05 1.66 8.48
CA SER A 131 -7.64 1.35 8.39
C SER A 131 -7.23 0.90 7.00
N ILE A 132 -5.92 1.04 6.73
CA ILE A 132 -5.24 0.50 5.56
C ILE A 132 -4.23 -0.54 6.03
N SER A 133 -4.06 -1.61 5.27
CA SER A 133 -3.00 -2.59 5.48
C SER A 133 -2.26 -2.93 4.21
N PHE A 134 -1.02 -3.38 4.35
CA PHE A 134 -0.22 -3.93 3.27
C PHE A 134 0.80 -4.95 3.81
N THR A 135 1.36 -5.74 2.91
CA THR A 135 2.52 -6.61 3.16
C THR A 135 3.77 -5.93 2.59
N MET A 136 4.81 -5.72 3.40
CA MET A 136 6.14 -5.37 2.91
C MET A 136 6.78 -6.60 2.28
N GLY A 137 7.12 -6.51 0.99
CA GLY A 137 7.57 -7.64 0.17
C GLY A 137 6.42 -8.46 -0.40
N LEU A 138 6.68 -9.72 -0.67
CA LEU A 138 5.75 -10.69 -1.23
C LEU A 138 5.68 -11.90 -0.28
N ASP A 139 4.48 -12.33 0.05
CA ASP A 139 4.28 -13.56 0.79
C ASP A 139 4.71 -14.80 -0.03
N SER A 140 4.76 -15.96 0.60
CA SER A 140 5.19 -17.21 -0.05
C SER A 140 4.30 -17.66 -1.21
N ILE A 141 3.08 -17.13 -1.33
CA ILE A 141 2.15 -17.45 -2.42
C ILE A 141 2.50 -16.62 -3.65
N LYS A 142 2.89 -15.37 -3.47
CA LYS A 142 3.24 -14.42 -4.54
C LYS A 142 4.74 -14.41 -4.89
N ASN A 143 5.60 -14.80 -3.94
CA ASN A 143 7.05 -14.77 -4.16
C ASN A 143 7.54 -15.98 -4.99
N ILE A 144 7.02 -16.10 -6.20
CA ILE A 144 7.32 -17.18 -7.14
C ILE A 144 8.15 -16.62 -8.29
N THR A 145 9.32 -17.23 -8.55
CA THR A 145 10.18 -16.85 -9.69
C THR A 145 9.39 -16.80 -10.99
N ASN A 146 9.55 -15.73 -11.74
CA ASN A 146 8.88 -15.45 -13.01
C ASN A 146 7.35 -15.22 -12.94
N LEU A 147 6.76 -15.06 -11.78
CA LEU A 147 5.34 -14.74 -11.68
C LEU A 147 5.03 -13.36 -12.30
N PHE A 148 5.94 -12.41 -12.18
CA PHE A 148 5.77 -11.01 -12.59
C PHE A 148 6.61 -10.63 -13.81
N LEU A 149 6.67 -11.48 -14.84
CA LEU A 149 7.47 -11.26 -16.07
C LEU A 149 7.12 -9.98 -16.84
N ASN A 150 5.87 -9.52 -16.73
CA ASN A 150 5.38 -8.35 -17.45
C ASN A 150 5.43 -7.06 -16.62
N GLU A 151 5.85 -7.15 -15.38
CA GLU A 151 5.93 -5.99 -14.50
C GLU A 151 7.20 -5.17 -14.74
N ASN A 152 7.12 -3.87 -14.50
CA ASN A 152 8.22 -2.92 -14.75
C ASN A 152 9.49 -3.23 -13.93
N PHE A 153 9.37 -3.89 -12.80
CA PHE A 153 10.49 -4.28 -11.95
C PHE A 153 11.21 -5.56 -12.40
N PHE A 154 10.62 -6.32 -13.31
CA PHE A 154 11.29 -7.48 -13.90
C PHE A 154 12.22 -7.04 -15.06
N PRO A 155 13.46 -7.56 -15.19
CA PRO A 155 14.12 -8.58 -14.34
C PRO A 155 14.99 -7.99 -13.22
N SER A 156 15.05 -6.66 -13.05
CA SER A 156 16.00 -6.01 -12.14
C SER A 156 15.75 -6.32 -10.65
N PHE A 157 14.56 -6.86 -10.34
CA PHE A 157 14.14 -7.15 -8.97
C PHE A 157 14.07 -8.66 -8.67
N VAL A 158 14.63 -9.52 -9.54
CA VAL A 158 14.67 -10.97 -9.32
C VAL A 158 15.66 -11.31 -8.21
N TRP A 159 15.21 -12.12 -7.23
CA TRP A 159 16.05 -12.65 -6.16
C TRP A 159 16.87 -13.82 -6.69
N PRO A 160 18.16 -13.98 -6.29
CA PRO A 160 19.01 -15.03 -6.79
C PRO A 160 18.48 -16.44 -6.50
N GLU A 161 18.48 -17.31 -7.49
CA GLU A 161 18.00 -18.69 -7.38
C GLU A 161 18.72 -19.50 -6.29
N PHE A 162 20.05 -19.27 -6.11
CA PHE A 162 20.82 -19.97 -5.07
C PHE A 162 20.45 -19.54 -3.64
N LEU A 163 19.69 -18.46 -3.47
CA LEU A 163 19.11 -18.02 -2.20
C LEU A 163 17.63 -18.42 -2.04
N GLY A 164 17.04 -19.02 -3.07
CA GLY A 164 15.65 -19.49 -3.06
C GLY A 164 14.78 -18.94 -4.18
N GLY A 165 15.29 -18.01 -5.00
CA GLY A 165 14.52 -17.40 -6.09
C GLY A 165 13.40 -16.46 -5.63
N GLY A 166 12.51 -16.10 -6.55
CA GLY A 166 11.49 -15.10 -6.34
C GLY A 166 11.98 -13.68 -6.60
N TYR A 167 11.64 -12.75 -5.72
CA TYR A 167 11.91 -11.32 -5.90
C TYR A 167 12.56 -10.70 -4.65
N HIS A 168 13.30 -9.60 -4.85
CA HIS A 168 13.67 -8.72 -3.76
C HIS A 168 12.40 -8.16 -3.11
N TYR A 169 12.45 -7.95 -1.80
CA TYR A 169 11.43 -7.15 -1.11
C TYR A 169 11.87 -5.69 -1.07
N MET A 170 13.18 -5.44 -0.87
CA MET A 170 13.76 -4.11 -0.90
C MET A 170 15.18 -4.15 -1.44
N GLN A 171 15.57 -3.07 -2.12
CA GLN A 171 16.94 -2.70 -2.45
C GLN A 171 17.19 -1.29 -1.92
N LEU A 172 18.01 -1.16 -0.89
CA LEU A 172 18.46 0.10 -0.32
C LEU A 172 19.97 0.15 -0.41
N GLU A 173 20.49 1.11 -1.18
CA GLU A 173 21.88 1.19 -1.55
C GLU A 173 22.42 2.62 -1.40
N GLY A 174 23.71 2.74 -1.13
CA GLY A 174 24.43 4.00 -1.06
C GLY A 174 25.89 3.80 -0.66
N ASP A 175 26.53 4.87 -0.26
CA ASP A 175 27.89 4.85 0.29
C ASP A 175 27.87 5.11 1.80
N PHE A 176 28.86 4.60 2.53
CA PHE A 176 29.03 4.88 3.96
C PHE A 176 30.48 5.18 4.34
N ASN A 177 30.68 6.07 5.30
CA ASN A 177 31.95 6.58 5.79
C ASN A 177 32.79 7.34 4.74
N THR A 178 32.88 6.84 3.52
CA THR A 178 33.60 7.48 2.40
C THR A 178 32.86 7.23 1.10
N VAL A 179 33.00 8.13 0.14
CA VAL A 179 32.52 7.95 -1.24
C VAL A 179 33.21 6.73 -1.85
N PHE A 180 32.47 5.89 -2.57
CA PHE A 180 32.86 4.62 -3.16
C PHE A 180 33.02 3.45 -2.17
N ASN A 181 32.64 3.60 -0.91
CA ASN A 181 32.50 2.49 0.02
C ASN A 181 31.01 2.11 0.09
N GLY A 182 30.55 1.38 -0.91
CA GLY A 182 29.13 1.06 -1.09
C GLY A 182 28.58 0.10 -0.05
N TYR A 183 27.32 0.26 0.30
CA TYR A 183 26.52 -0.72 1.03
C TYR A 183 25.31 -1.15 0.22
N THR A 184 24.84 -2.37 0.43
CA THR A 184 23.64 -2.92 -0.17
C THR A 184 22.82 -3.62 0.90
N THR A 185 21.73 -2.98 1.30
CA THR A 185 20.73 -3.56 2.20
C THR A 185 19.58 -4.09 1.36
N HIS A 186 19.72 -5.35 0.95
CA HIS A 186 18.70 -6.03 0.17
C HIS A 186 17.95 -7.04 1.04
N THR A 187 16.62 -7.02 0.98
CA THR A 187 15.77 -7.99 1.66
C THR A 187 14.99 -8.85 0.66
N GLY A 188 14.68 -10.07 1.06
CA GLY A 188 13.94 -11.02 0.26
C GLY A 188 13.87 -12.38 0.95
N ALA A 189 13.04 -13.30 0.45
CA ALA A 189 13.01 -14.67 0.97
C ALA A 189 14.38 -15.33 0.79
N THR A 190 14.94 -15.88 1.86
CA THR A 190 16.31 -16.41 1.84
C THR A 190 16.34 -17.82 2.40
N ASN A 191 16.86 -18.78 1.61
CA ASN A 191 16.98 -20.19 2.00
C ASN A 191 15.68 -20.82 2.52
N GLY A 192 14.53 -20.46 1.91
CA GLY A 192 13.22 -20.99 2.28
C GLY A 192 12.56 -20.27 3.47
N VAL A 193 13.19 -19.22 4.01
CA VAL A 193 12.60 -18.37 5.05
C VAL A 193 11.99 -17.12 4.41
N ASP A 194 10.73 -16.86 4.69
CA ASP A 194 10.01 -15.66 4.27
C ASP A 194 10.24 -14.54 5.28
N PHE A 195 10.70 -13.40 4.80
CA PHE A 195 10.94 -12.18 5.60
C PHE A 195 9.95 -11.06 5.27
N SER A 196 8.87 -11.37 4.55
CA SER A 196 7.76 -10.41 4.39
C SER A 196 7.04 -10.19 5.72
N PHE A 197 6.35 -9.06 5.86
CA PHE A 197 5.58 -8.75 7.06
C PHE A 197 4.42 -7.82 6.77
N ASN A 198 3.37 -7.92 7.57
CA ASN A 198 2.17 -7.11 7.43
C ASN A 198 2.24 -5.85 8.29
N LYS A 199 1.72 -4.75 7.75
CA LYS A 199 1.47 -3.51 8.49
C LYS A 199 0.00 -3.13 8.36
N THR A 200 -0.54 -2.57 9.43
CA THR A 200 -1.91 -2.04 9.45
C THR A 200 -1.92 -0.73 10.21
N PHE A 201 -2.54 0.30 9.64
CA PHE A 201 -2.59 1.63 10.21
C PHE A 201 -4.03 2.17 10.22
N PRO A 202 -4.44 2.85 11.29
CA PRO A 202 -5.67 3.61 11.27
C PRO A 202 -5.54 4.75 10.25
N ILE A 203 -6.65 5.08 9.58
CA ILE A 203 -6.72 6.20 8.64
C ILE A 203 -7.77 7.21 9.11
N ALA A 204 -7.46 8.49 8.97
CA ALA A 204 -8.35 9.59 9.31
C ALA A 204 -9.00 10.22 8.06
N ASP A 205 -8.27 10.26 6.95
CA ASP A 205 -8.74 10.75 5.65
C ASP A 205 -8.59 9.65 4.60
N ILE A 206 -9.72 9.16 4.10
CA ILE A 206 -9.75 8.12 3.08
C ILE A 206 -9.38 8.65 1.70
N THR A 207 -9.46 9.93 1.44
CA THR A 207 -9.21 10.50 0.11
C THR A 207 -7.73 10.67 -0.19
N ASN A 208 -6.89 10.78 0.86
CA ASN A 208 -5.46 11.05 0.72
C ASN A 208 -4.67 10.39 1.86
N ILE A 209 -4.19 9.20 1.63
CA ILE A 209 -3.41 8.41 2.60
C ILE A 209 -1.93 8.57 2.28
N ASN A 210 -1.12 8.98 3.27
CA ASN A 210 0.32 8.96 3.13
C ASN A 210 0.89 7.76 3.89
N ILE A 211 1.61 6.89 3.20
CA ILE A 211 2.43 5.83 3.80
C ILE A 211 3.86 6.34 3.85
N ASN A 212 4.36 6.52 5.05
CA ASN A 212 5.69 7.10 5.28
C ASN A 212 6.65 5.98 5.67
N MET A 213 7.86 5.99 5.08
CA MET A 213 8.98 5.13 5.47
C MET A 213 10.05 6.00 6.14
N GLU A 214 10.38 5.69 7.40
CA GLU A 214 11.53 6.26 8.11
C GLU A 214 12.74 5.33 7.91
N ILE A 215 13.63 5.70 7.00
CA ILE A 215 14.70 4.83 6.51
C ILE A 215 15.74 4.51 7.60
N THR A 216 16.04 5.44 8.49
CA THR A 216 16.97 5.21 9.61
C THR A 216 16.52 4.05 10.49
N ASN A 217 15.21 3.84 10.61
CA ASN A 217 14.67 2.82 11.51
C ASN A 217 14.95 1.38 11.02
N TRP A 218 15.27 1.17 9.75
CA TRP A 218 15.80 -0.12 9.27
C TRP A 218 17.07 -0.56 10.01
N TYR A 219 17.84 0.40 10.58
CA TYR A 219 19.14 0.18 11.21
C TYR A 219 19.13 0.39 12.73
N LYS A 220 17.96 0.68 13.33
CA LYS A 220 17.92 1.26 14.68
C LYS A 220 17.12 0.47 15.71
N ASN A 221 15.91 0.04 15.39
CA ASN A 221 14.95 -0.40 16.38
C ASN A 221 14.11 -1.59 15.90
N PRO A 222 14.00 -2.71 16.68
CA PRO A 222 14.56 -2.94 18.02
C PRO A 222 16.06 -3.25 18.03
N GLU A 223 16.66 -3.58 16.88
CA GLU A 223 18.04 -4.03 16.80
C GLU A 223 18.90 -3.06 15.97
N THR A 224 20.09 -2.75 16.48
CA THR A 224 21.05 -1.95 15.71
C THR A 224 21.74 -2.81 14.65
N LEU A 225 21.69 -2.38 13.39
CA LEU A 225 22.39 -3.01 12.26
C LEU A 225 23.39 -2.02 11.67
N ASN A 226 24.67 -2.41 11.63
CA ASN A 226 25.72 -1.61 11.00
C ASN A 226 25.67 -1.74 9.49
N LEU A 227 25.98 -0.64 8.81
CA LEU A 227 26.24 -0.67 7.38
C LEU A 227 27.48 -1.51 7.06
N THR A 228 27.50 -2.17 5.93
CA THR A 228 28.61 -3.05 5.53
C THR A 228 28.70 -3.13 4.01
N SER A 229 29.93 -3.18 3.51
CA SER A 229 30.19 -3.50 2.11
C SER A 229 29.99 -4.99 1.78
N ASP A 230 29.93 -5.84 2.80
CA ASP A 230 29.58 -7.25 2.63
C ASP A 230 28.07 -7.35 2.42
N GLY A 231 27.63 -7.87 1.30
CA GLY A 231 26.20 -8.06 1.03
C GLY A 231 25.50 -8.86 2.12
N ILE A 232 24.26 -8.46 2.44
CA ILE A 232 23.47 -9.08 3.53
C ILE A 232 22.40 -10.06 3.03
N MET A 233 22.24 -10.21 1.71
CA MET A 233 21.19 -11.01 1.08
C MET A 233 21.14 -12.46 1.59
N GLY A 234 22.29 -13.13 1.67
CA GLY A 234 22.40 -14.52 2.13
C GLY A 234 22.51 -14.69 3.65
N ASN A 235 22.50 -13.62 4.42
CA ASN A 235 22.67 -13.65 5.88
C ASN A 235 21.31 -13.64 6.59
N ILE A 236 20.84 -14.81 7.01
CA ILE A 236 19.55 -15.00 7.67
C ILE A 236 19.43 -14.14 8.93
N ASP A 237 20.46 -14.04 9.76
CA ASP A 237 20.39 -13.26 11.00
C ASP A 237 20.17 -11.76 10.72
N LYS A 238 20.84 -11.23 9.70
CA LYS A 238 20.61 -9.83 9.27
C LYS A 238 19.24 -9.63 8.64
N GLN A 239 18.71 -10.61 7.90
CA GLN A 239 17.34 -10.57 7.38
C GLN A 239 16.30 -10.57 8.51
N VAL A 240 16.53 -11.37 9.57
CA VAL A 240 15.69 -11.37 10.79
C VAL A 240 15.69 -10.01 11.46
N ILE A 241 16.85 -9.37 11.61
CA ILE A 241 16.97 -8.02 12.21
C ILE A 241 16.20 -7.01 11.35
N LEU A 242 16.39 -7.01 10.04
CA LEU A 242 15.67 -6.10 9.15
C LEU A 242 14.16 -6.33 9.18
N GLN A 243 13.70 -7.58 9.22
CA GLN A 243 12.28 -7.87 9.37
C GLN A 243 11.74 -7.32 10.72
N ALA A 244 12.45 -7.55 11.82
CA ALA A 244 12.05 -7.07 13.14
C ALA A 244 11.98 -5.54 13.18
N ASN A 245 13.01 -4.85 12.64
CA ASN A 245 13.04 -3.40 12.55
C ASN A 245 11.90 -2.87 11.65
N GLY A 246 11.65 -3.52 10.52
CA GLY A 246 10.55 -3.17 9.62
C GLY A 246 9.17 -3.29 10.25
N ILE A 247 8.96 -4.33 11.07
CA ILE A 247 7.72 -4.54 11.83
C ILE A 247 7.51 -3.45 12.87
N GLU A 248 8.57 -2.97 13.51
CA GLU A 248 8.45 -2.02 14.63
C GLU A 248 7.99 -0.64 14.17
N ASP A 249 8.86 0.18 13.63
CA ASP A 249 8.57 1.60 13.42
C ASP A 249 9.09 2.21 12.09
N VAL A 250 9.49 1.36 11.14
CA VAL A 250 9.88 1.86 9.80
C VAL A 250 8.73 2.52 9.07
N PHE A 251 7.51 1.98 9.20
CA PHE A 251 6.36 2.52 8.51
C PHE A 251 5.37 3.20 9.43
N SER A 252 4.76 4.27 8.94
CA SER A 252 3.59 4.93 9.53
C SER A 252 2.62 5.35 8.42
N ALA A 253 1.36 5.64 8.81
CA ALA A 253 0.39 6.22 7.89
C ALA A 253 -0.38 7.38 8.54
N ASN A 254 -0.81 8.36 7.74
CA ASN A 254 -1.59 9.53 8.14
C ASN A 254 -2.47 10.04 7.00
#